data_5132128d0cb1d6fcab60e396c2d52a2c
#
_entry.id   5132128d0cb1d6fcab60e396c2d52a2c
#
_cell.length_a   1.000
_cell.length_b   1.000
_cell.length_c   1.000
_cell.angle_alpha   90.00
_cell.angle_beta   90.00
_cell.angle_gamma   90.00
#
_symmetry.space_group_name_H-M   'P 1'
#
loop_
_entity.id
_entity.type
_entity.pdbx_description
1 polymer ?
#
loop_
_entity_poly.entity_id
_entity_poly.type
_entity_poly.pdbx_seq_one_letter_code
_entity_poly.pdbx_strand_id
1 'polypeptide(L)'
;RDHLQGAGCLDEAVACRLAVARMAREFQAKQQWFFAPWNADQVTDPKTGKRIPFHEAPAALLATEPACWVLHPGESWHGFEGIPDGWCMLDPIKFGIVCPGMQTDGQLAATGIPADIVTAYLGRQGIVPSRTTDHMVLFLFSVGITKGKWGTLLNALLDFKTDYDRNAPLTEVLPRVAAAAPDRYAGMGLKDLGDEMWAHMRKSRQGHWQAQAYATLPTPEMTPRRAFQQLMAGAAEKVPLDGMADRVVAVGVIPYPPGI
;
A
#
# COMPACT_ATOMS: atom_id res chain seq x y z
N ARG A 1 -9.79 -8.07 -20.89
CA ARG A 1 -9.70 -9.15 -19.88
C ARG A 1 -8.50 -10.05 -20.17
N ASP A 2 -8.34 -10.49 -21.39
CA ASP A 2 -7.29 -11.44 -21.81
C ASP A 2 -5.85 -10.87 -21.78
N HIS A 3 -5.69 -9.55 -21.88
CA HIS A 3 -4.39 -8.89 -21.81
C HIS A 3 -3.78 -8.81 -20.40
N LEU A 4 -4.61 -8.94 -19.36
CA LEU A 4 -4.17 -8.95 -17.97
C LEU A 4 -4.04 -10.37 -17.39
N GLN A 5 -4.62 -11.35 -18.07
CA GLN A 5 -4.62 -12.76 -17.67
C GLN A 5 -3.64 -13.63 -18.48
N GLY A 6 -2.75 -13.01 -19.26
CA GLY A 6 -1.65 -13.77 -19.84
C GLY A 6 -0.83 -14.43 -18.74
N ALA A 7 -0.61 -15.72 -18.81
CA ALA A 7 0.10 -16.53 -17.81
C ALA A 7 1.38 -15.85 -17.29
N GLY A 8 2.10 -15.13 -18.15
CA GLY A 8 3.32 -14.43 -17.78
C GLY A 8 3.16 -13.31 -16.74
N CYS A 9 2.03 -12.57 -16.71
CA CYS A 9 1.84 -11.51 -15.71
C CYS A 9 1.63 -12.08 -14.31
N LEU A 10 0.84 -13.16 -14.21
CA LEU A 10 0.55 -13.82 -12.96
C LEU A 10 1.80 -14.51 -12.40
N ASP A 11 2.53 -15.22 -13.24
CA ASP A 11 3.76 -15.91 -12.87
C ASP A 11 4.81 -14.93 -12.33
N GLU A 12 4.99 -13.79 -12.99
CA GLU A 12 5.92 -12.76 -12.56
C GLU A 12 5.46 -12.07 -11.25
N ALA A 13 4.17 -11.84 -11.09
CA ALA A 13 3.62 -11.28 -9.86
C ALA A 13 3.81 -12.24 -8.67
N VAL A 14 3.53 -13.53 -8.87
CA VAL A 14 3.74 -14.58 -7.86
C VAL A 14 5.22 -14.71 -7.53
N ALA A 15 6.11 -14.72 -8.53
CA ALA A 15 7.55 -14.81 -8.32
C ALA A 15 8.09 -13.62 -7.51
N CYS A 16 7.65 -12.41 -7.83
CA CYS A 16 8.03 -11.21 -7.09
C CYS A 16 7.51 -11.24 -5.64
N ARG A 17 6.24 -11.61 -5.41
CA ARG A 17 5.67 -11.76 -4.06
C ARG A 17 6.46 -12.75 -3.22
N LEU A 18 6.77 -13.92 -3.79
CA LEU A 18 7.58 -14.94 -3.11
C LEU A 18 8.99 -14.44 -2.79
N ALA A 19 9.62 -13.70 -3.71
CA ALA A 19 10.94 -13.14 -3.46
C ALA A 19 10.91 -12.16 -2.28
N VAL A 20 9.95 -11.22 -2.25
CA VAL A 20 9.80 -10.27 -1.12
C VAL A 20 9.46 -11.02 0.18
N ALA A 21 8.57 -12.01 0.14
CA ALA A 21 8.23 -12.79 1.33
C ALA A 21 9.43 -13.54 1.92
N ARG A 22 10.26 -14.14 1.08
CA ARG A 22 11.50 -14.82 1.48
C ARG A 22 12.51 -13.84 2.07
N MET A 23 12.72 -12.71 1.41
CA MET A 23 13.61 -11.66 1.92
C MET A 23 13.13 -11.14 3.28
N ALA A 24 11.83 -10.88 3.44
CA ALA A 24 11.26 -10.45 4.71
C ALA A 24 11.56 -11.46 5.84
N ARG A 25 11.43 -12.76 5.56
CA ARG A 25 11.75 -13.83 6.54
C ARG A 25 13.25 -13.90 6.85
N GLU A 26 14.11 -13.73 5.86
CA GLU A 26 15.57 -13.71 6.07
C GLU A 26 16.00 -12.53 6.95
N PHE A 27 15.44 -11.33 6.70
CA PHE A 27 15.71 -10.17 7.54
C PHE A 27 15.14 -10.33 8.95
N GLN A 28 13.93 -10.86 9.08
CA GLN A 28 13.32 -11.17 10.37
C GLN A 28 14.16 -12.16 11.19
N ALA A 29 14.70 -13.21 10.56
CA ALA A 29 15.60 -14.17 11.23
C ALA A 29 16.89 -13.52 11.76
N LYS A 30 17.32 -12.42 11.15
CA LYS A 30 18.47 -11.60 11.57
C LYS A 30 18.06 -10.47 12.53
N GLN A 31 16.80 -10.43 12.98
CA GLN A 31 16.24 -9.35 13.80
C GLN A 31 16.36 -7.96 13.13
N GLN A 32 16.24 -7.92 11.82
CA GLN A 32 16.29 -6.71 11.02
C GLN A 32 14.93 -6.47 10.36
N TRP A 33 14.58 -5.20 10.17
CA TRP A 33 13.40 -4.83 9.45
C TRP A 33 13.55 -5.02 7.93
N PHE A 34 12.47 -5.34 7.26
CA PHE A 34 12.32 -5.28 5.81
C PHE A 34 10.86 -5.08 5.45
N PHE A 35 10.60 -4.83 4.19
CA PHE A 35 9.27 -4.77 3.61
C PHE A 35 8.62 -6.16 3.55
N ALA A 36 7.31 -6.23 3.62
CA ALA A 36 6.57 -7.48 3.50
C ALA A 36 5.51 -7.39 2.38
N PRO A 37 5.19 -8.49 1.69
CA PRO A 37 4.05 -8.50 0.78
C PRO A 37 2.75 -8.49 1.58
N TRP A 38 1.75 -7.75 1.10
CA TRP A 38 0.40 -7.84 1.66
C TRP A 38 -0.31 -9.07 1.08
N ASN A 39 -0.34 -10.16 1.85
CA ASN A 39 -1.01 -11.42 1.53
C ASN A 39 -1.15 -12.31 2.77
N ALA A 40 -1.87 -13.41 2.64
CA ALA A 40 -1.98 -14.39 3.70
C ALA A 40 -0.61 -14.91 4.16
N ASP A 41 -0.46 -15.15 5.46
CA ASP A 41 0.77 -15.75 6.03
C ASP A 41 0.95 -17.20 5.62
N GLN A 42 -0.17 -17.89 5.42
CA GLN A 42 -0.23 -19.29 5.01
C GLN A 42 -1.27 -19.48 3.91
N VAL A 43 -1.03 -20.45 3.05
CA VAL A 43 -1.99 -20.91 2.04
C VAL A 43 -2.30 -22.39 2.25
N THR A 44 -3.50 -22.80 1.84
CA THR A 44 -3.91 -24.21 1.91
C THR A 44 -3.86 -24.79 0.50
N ASP A 45 -3.12 -25.86 0.31
CA ASP A 45 -3.16 -26.64 -0.93
C ASP A 45 -4.53 -27.36 -1.01
N PRO A 46 -5.39 -27.02 -1.97
CA PRO A 46 -6.74 -27.59 -2.04
C PRO A 46 -6.76 -29.09 -2.35
N LYS A 47 -5.68 -29.64 -2.90
CA LYS A 47 -5.57 -31.07 -3.25
C LYS A 47 -5.21 -31.93 -2.06
N THR A 48 -4.37 -31.40 -1.17
CA THR A 48 -3.84 -32.16 -0.03
C THR A 48 -4.39 -31.72 1.31
N GLY A 49 -5.03 -30.54 1.38
CA GLY A 49 -5.45 -29.90 2.62
C GLY A 49 -4.28 -29.37 3.47
N LYS A 50 -3.05 -29.45 2.98
CA LYS A 50 -1.87 -29.04 3.72
C LYS A 50 -1.79 -27.51 3.78
N ARG A 51 -1.59 -26.96 4.98
CA ARG A 51 -1.25 -25.55 5.19
C ARG A 51 0.26 -25.37 5.00
N ILE A 52 0.62 -24.38 4.20
CA ILE A 52 2.00 -24.08 3.79
C ILE A 52 2.25 -22.59 4.08
N PRO A 53 3.35 -22.22 4.77
CA PRO A 53 3.74 -20.82 4.87
C PRO A 53 3.88 -20.19 3.48
N PHE A 54 3.37 -18.97 3.28
CA PHE A 54 3.33 -18.37 1.95
C PHE A 54 4.71 -18.34 1.28
N HIS A 55 5.77 -17.98 2.01
CA HIS A 55 7.13 -17.90 1.48
C HIS A 55 7.74 -19.25 1.06
N GLU A 56 7.17 -20.37 1.52
CA GLU A 56 7.55 -21.73 1.16
C GLU A 56 6.67 -22.34 0.08
N ALA A 57 5.52 -21.70 -0.21
CA ALA A 57 4.55 -22.23 -1.16
C ALA A 57 5.17 -22.38 -2.57
N PRO A 58 4.88 -23.48 -3.29
CA PRO A 58 5.28 -23.62 -4.67
C PRO A 58 4.67 -22.53 -5.55
N ALA A 59 5.49 -21.87 -6.39
CA ALA A 59 5.01 -20.84 -7.28
C ALA A 59 3.89 -21.35 -8.22
N ALA A 60 4.01 -22.60 -8.69
CA ALA A 60 2.99 -23.22 -9.53
C ALA A 60 1.64 -23.36 -8.81
N LEU A 61 1.63 -23.67 -7.52
CA LEU A 61 0.40 -23.73 -6.71
C LEU A 61 -0.26 -22.34 -6.66
N LEU A 62 0.51 -21.31 -6.33
CA LEU A 62 0.02 -19.95 -6.23
C LEU A 62 -0.47 -19.38 -7.58
N ALA A 63 0.13 -19.81 -8.69
CA ALA A 63 -0.24 -19.34 -10.02
C ALA A 63 -1.50 -20.04 -10.58
N THR A 64 -1.82 -21.27 -10.12
CA THR A 64 -2.90 -22.06 -10.70
C THR A 64 -4.13 -22.22 -9.79
N GLU A 65 -3.98 -22.05 -8.48
CA GLU A 65 -5.04 -22.31 -7.50
C GLU A 65 -5.62 -21.02 -6.93
N PRO A 66 -6.78 -20.56 -7.43
CA PRO A 66 -7.43 -19.33 -6.92
C PRO A 66 -7.74 -19.40 -5.42
N ALA A 67 -7.95 -20.58 -4.86
CA ALA A 67 -8.20 -20.78 -3.44
C ALA A 67 -7.07 -20.25 -2.55
N CYS A 68 -5.83 -20.17 -3.05
CA CYS A 68 -4.70 -19.60 -2.32
C CYS A 68 -4.81 -18.08 -2.07
N TRP A 69 -5.76 -17.43 -2.74
CA TRP A 69 -5.92 -15.97 -2.69
C TRP A 69 -7.25 -15.52 -2.08
N VAL A 70 -8.11 -16.47 -1.72
CA VAL A 70 -9.40 -16.18 -1.08
C VAL A 70 -9.18 -15.53 0.28
N LEU A 71 -9.96 -14.48 0.58
CA LEU A 71 -9.99 -13.87 1.89
C LEU A 71 -10.97 -14.64 2.78
N HIS A 72 -10.46 -15.12 3.93
CA HIS A 72 -11.28 -15.75 4.94
C HIS A 72 -11.57 -14.78 6.09
N PRO A 73 -12.80 -14.76 6.66
CA PRO A 73 -13.15 -13.83 7.71
C PRO A 73 -12.19 -13.89 8.91
N GLY A 74 -11.78 -12.73 9.40
CA GLY A 74 -10.97 -12.62 10.61
C GLY A 74 -9.49 -12.98 10.46
N GLU A 75 -8.98 -13.25 9.24
CA GLU A 75 -7.54 -13.42 9.07
C GLU A 75 -6.78 -12.12 9.37
N SER A 76 -5.70 -12.23 10.15
CA SER A 76 -4.95 -11.09 10.68
C SER A 76 -4.32 -10.20 9.62
N TRP A 77 -3.93 -10.76 8.46
CA TRP A 77 -3.25 -10.00 7.41
C TRP A 77 -4.11 -8.95 6.71
N HIS A 78 -5.46 -9.06 6.80
CA HIS A 78 -6.39 -8.07 6.28
C HIS A 78 -7.38 -7.53 7.32
N GLY A 79 -7.67 -8.28 8.38
CA GLY A 79 -8.52 -7.84 9.50
C GLY A 79 -10.01 -7.68 9.18
N PHE A 80 -10.49 -8.15 8.03
CA PHE A 80 -11.91 -8.05 7.67
C PHE A 80 -12.72 -9.17 8.35
N GLU A 81 -13.49 -8.84 9.38
CA GLU A 81 -14.33 -9.80 10.11
C GLU A 81 -15.69 -10.05 9.44
N GLY A 82 -16.26 -9.02 8.82
CA GLY A 82 -17.65 -9.03 8.31
C GLY A 82 -17.82 -9.54 6.88
N ILE A 83 -16.79 -10.04 6.22
CA ILE A 83 -16.92 -10.60 4.86
C ILE A 83 -17.44 -12.04 4.92
N PRO A 84 -18.37 -12.46 4.03
CA PRO A 84 -18.71 -13.87 3.89
C PRO A 84 -17.52 -14.68 3.40
N ASP A 85 -17.34 -15.89 3.91
CA ASP A 85 -16.27 -16.78 3.46
C ASP A 85 -16.38 -17.06 1.95
N GLY A 86 -15.25 -16.98 1.25
CA GLY A 86 -15.19 -17.19 -0.19
C GLY A 86 -15.81 -16.07 -1.05
N TRP A 87 -16.23 -14.96 -0.45
CA TRP A 87 -16.87 -13.84 -1.18
C TRP A 87 -15.90 -13.08 -2.10
N CYS A 88 -14.67 -12.94 -1.71
CA CYS A 88 -13.67 -12.22 -2.49
C CYS A 88 -12.28 -12.84 -2.37
N MET A 89 -11.40 -12.45 -3.26
CA MET A 89 -10.01 -12.88 -3.25
C MET A 89 -9.07 -11.70 -3.51
N LEU A 90 -7.86 -11.79 -2.99
CA LEU A 90 -6.78 -10.89 -3.35
C LEU A 90 -6.42 -11.09 -4.83
N ASP A 91 -6.34 -10.00 -5.57
CA ASP A 91 -5.85 -10.03 -6.94
C ASP A 91 -4.31 -10.17 -6.93
N PRO A 92 -3.75 -11.29 -7.38
CA PRO A 92 -2.31 -11.53 -7.29
C PRO A 92 -1.44 -10.50 -8.04
N ILE A 93 -1.97 -9.94 -9.13
CA ILE A 93 -1.25 -8.95 -9.94
C ILE A 93 -1.24 -7.55 -9.33
N LYS A 94 -2.09 -7.28 -8.33
CA LYS A 94 -2.07 -6.06 -7.52
C LYS A 94 -1.17 -6.27 -6.32
N PHE A 95 0.11 -6.02 -6.51
CA PHE A 95 1.13 -6.32 -5.51
C PHE A 95 1.32 -5.17 -4.52
N GLY A 96 0.76 -5.32 -3.33
CA GLY A 96 0.98 -4.42 -2.20
C GLY A 96 2.25 -4.80 -1.43
N ILE A 97 3.11 -3.83 -1.19
CA ILE A 97 4.29 -3.93 -0.32
C ILE A 97 4.00 -3.11 0.93
N VAL A 98 3.94 -3.78 2.07
CA VAL A 98 3.71 -3.15 3.38
C VAL A 98 5.03 -2.62 3.91
N CYS A 99 5.03 -1.35 4.31
CA CYS A 99 6.17 -0.71 4.96
C CYS A 99 6.22 -1.10 6.45
N PRO A 100 7.41 -1.13 7.06
CA PRO A 100 7.58 -1.43 8.49
C PRO A 100 6.80 -0.47 9.39
N GLY A 101 6.25 -0.99 10.49
CA GLY A 101 5.63 -0.20 11.55
C GLY A 101 4.12 -0.30 11.66
N MET A 102 3.42 -0.81 10.64
CA MET A 102 2.01 -1.14 10.77
C MET A 102 1.85 -2.52 11.39
N GLN A 103 1.03 -2.62 12.43
CA GLN A 103 0.70 -3.86 13.10
C GLN A 103 -0.57 -4.49 12.50
N THR A 104 -0.77 -5.77 12.70
CA THR A 104 -1.92 -6.52 12.17
C THR A 104 -3.26 -6.04 12.73
N ASP A 105 -3.27 -5.41 13.90
CA ASP A 105 -4.46 -4.79 14.51
C ASP A 105 -4.72 -3.35 14.00
N GLY A 106 -3.95 -2.89 13.01
CA GLY A 106 -4.05 -1.53 12.45
C GLY A 106 -3.41 -0.43 13.31
N GLN A 107 -2.79 -0.79 14.43
CA GLN A 107 -2.06 0.18 15.25
C GLN A 107 -0.67 0.45 14.67
N LEU A 108 -0.15 1.66 14.93
CA LEU A 108 1.21 2.01 14.54
C LEU A 108 2.20 1.62 15.64
N ALA A 109 3.23 0.89 15.27
CA ALA A 109 4.35 0.60 16.17
C ALA A 109 5.07 1.89 16.61
N ALA A 110 5.92 1.78 17.63
CA ALA A 110 6.71 2.92 18.11
C ALA A 110 7.56 3.56 17.01
N THR A 111 8.09 2.74 16.12
CA THR A 111 8.88 3.14 14.94
C THR A 111 8.29 2.53 13.68
N GLY A 112 8.48 3.20 12.55
CA GLY A 112 8.01 2.71 11.25
C GLY A 112 8.52 3.60 10.11
N ILE A 113 8.14 3.23 8.89
CA ILE A 113 8.58 3.92 7.68
C ILE A 113 7.34 4.34 6.88
N PRO A 114 7.09 5.65 6.70
CA PRO A 114 6.03 6.14 5.85
C PRO A 114 6.24 5.70 4.40
N ALA A 115 5.18 5.22 3.74
CA ALA A 115 5.28 4.74 2.36
C ALA A 115 5.60 5.86 1.35
N ASP A 116 5.27 7.11 1.68
CA ASP A 116 5.57 8.26 0.81
C ASP A 116 7.06 8.47 0.58
N ILE A 117 7.90 8.31 1.63
CA ILE A 117 9.35 8.43 1.46
C ILE A 117 9.92 7.27 0.64
N VAL A 118 9.35 6.07 0.78
CA VAL A 118 9.72 4.92 -0.05
C VAL A 118 9.36 5.20 -1.51
N THR A 119 8.15 5.69 -1.78
CA THR A 119 7.71 6.07 -3.12
C THR A 119 8.59 7.15 -3.74
N ALA A 120 8.93 8.20 -2.99
CA ALA A 120 9.83 9.25 -3.44
C ALA A 120 11.22 8.70 -3.79
N TYR A 121 11.73 7.79 -2.97
CA TYR A 121 13.02 7.13 -3.20
C TYR A 121 13.00 6.24 -4.46
N LEU A 122 11.97 5.40 -4.62
CA LEU A 122 11.80 4.54 -5.80
C LEU A 122 11.67 5.38 -7.09
N GLY A 123 11.02 6.53 -7.01
CA GLY A 123 10.86 7.46 -8.12
C GLY A 123 12.18 7.97 -8.71
N ARG A 124 13.25 8.07 -7.91
CA ARG A 124 14.61 8.41 -8.41
C ARG A 124 15.14 7.38 -9.39
N GLN A 125 14.77 6.12 -9.21
CA GLN A 125 15.20 5.01 -10.05
C GLN A 125 14.21 4.72 -11.19
N GLY A 126 13.25 5.63 -11.41
CA GLY A 126 12.22 5.49 -12.46
C GLY A 126 11.17 4.43 -12.13
N ILE A 127 11.07 3.99 -10.87
CA ILE A 127 10.06 3.03 -10.42
C ILE A 127 8.85 3.83 -9.93
N VAL A 128 7.73 3.70 -10.65
CA VAL A 128 6.49 4.41 -10.36
C VAL A 128 5.46 3.40 -9.85
N PRO A 129 5.03 3.47 -8.59
CA PRO A 129 3.97 2.62 -8.08
C PRO A 129 2.62 3.03 -8.67
N SER A 130 1.68 2.09 -8.70
CA SER A 130 0.28 2.37 -9.08
C SER A 130 -0.41 3.25 -8.04
N ARG A 131 -0.09 3.04 -6.77
CA ARG A 131 -0.62 3.80 -5.64
C ARG A 131 0.33 3.78 -4.46
N THR A 132 0.23 4.82 -3.63
CA THR A 132 0.85 4.89 -2.32
C THR A 132 -0.24 5.21 -1.29
N THR A 133 -0.24 4.51 -0.19
CA THR A 133 -0.99 4.86 1.01
C THR A 133 0.01 5.24 2.11
N ASP A 134 -0.45 5.57 3.30
CA ASP A 134 0.44 5.92 4.41
C ASP A 134 1.44 4.80 4.76
N HIS A 135 1.05 3.53 4.51
CA HIS A 135 1.77 2.35 5.00
C HIS A 135 2.09 1.32 3.92
N MET A 136 1.62 1.52 2.69
CA MET A 136 1.77 0.53 1.64
C MET A 136 2.03 1.18 0.29
N VAL A 137 2.90 0.55 -0.49
CA VAL A 137 3.17 0.89 -1.89
C VAL A 137 2.59 -0.21 -2.76
N LEU A 138 1.70 0.15 -3.69
CA LEU A 138 1.01 -0.80 -4.57
C LEU A 138 1.58 -0.76 -5.99
N PHE A 139 1.93 -1.92 -6.51
CA PHE A 139 2.35 -2.14 -7.90
C PHE A 139 1.31 -2.95 -8.65
N LEU A 140 1.15 -2.64 -9.93
CA LEU A 140 0.30 -3.40 -10.85
C LEU A 140 1.19 -4.17 -11.82
N PHE A 141 1.11 -5.49 -11.79
CA PHE A 141 1.75 -6.34 -12.78
C PHE A 141 0.89 -6.39 -14.04
N SER A 142 1.41 -5.86 -15.12
CA SER A 142 0.76 -5.80 -16.43
C SER A 142 1.63 -6.43 -17.49
N VAL A 143 1.12 -6.48 -18.72
CA VAL A 143 1.90 -6.95 -19.88
C VAL A 143 3.23 -6.21 -19.97
N GLY A 144 4.31 -6.97 -20.08
CA GLY A 144 5.68 -6.43 -20.18
C GLY A 144 6.40 -6.20 -18.86
N ILE A 145 5.82 -6.55 -17.71
CA ILE A 145 6.58 -6.67 -16.46
C ILE A 145 7.30 -8.01 -16.47
N THR A 146 8.61 -7.96 -16.41
CA THR A 146 9.51 -9.12 -16.46
C THR A 146 10.35 -9.21 -15.20
N LYS A 147 11.00 -10.36 -15.02
CA LYS A 147 11.95 -10.59 -13.91
C LYS A 147 13.01 -9.48 -13.78
N GLY A 148 13.51 -8.95 -14.90
CA GLY A 148 14.45 -7.82 -14.86
C GLY A 148 13.86 -6.58 -14.23
N LYS A 149 12.61 -6.24 -14.55
CA LYS A 149 11.94 -5.05 -14.03
C LYS A 149 11.61 -5.16 -12.53
N TRP A 150 11.02 -6.26 -12.08
CA TRP A 150 10.76 -6.41 -10.66
C TRP A 150 12.03 -6.73 -9.85
N GLY A 151 13.07 -7.29 -10.48
CA GLY A 151 14.40 -7.39 -9.89
C GLY A 151 15.01 -6.02 -9.57
N THR A 152 14.81 -5.03 -10.45
CA THR A 152 15.18 -3.63 -10.16
C THR A 152 14.43 -3.09 -8.93
N LEU A 153 13.14 -3.41 -8.80
CA LEU A 153 12.38 -3.03 -7.59
C LEU A 153 12.98 -3.65 -6.33
N LEU A 154 13.34 -4.94 -6.34
CA LEU A 154 13.95 -5.59 -5.17
C LEU A 154 15.28 -4.94 -4.79
N ASN A 155 16.12 -4.64 -5.77
CA ASN A 155 17.39 -3.94 -5.50
C ASN A 155 17.12 -2.55 -4.92
N ALA A 156 16.17 -1.80 -5.47
CA ALA A 156 15.80 -0.48 -4.96
C ALA A 156 15.29 -0.50 -3.50
N LEU A 157 14.58 -1.57 -3.10
CA LEU A 157 14.14 -1.76 -1.71
C LEU A 157 15.33 -2.09 -0.78
N LEU A 158 16.32 -2.84 -1.26
CA LEU A 158 17.56 -3.11 -0.52
C LEU A 158 18.42 -1.85 -0.38
N ASP A 159 18.54 -1.07 -1.45
CA ASP A 159 19.26 0.20 -1.45
C ASP A 159 18.58 1.19 -0.48
N PHE A 160 17.24 1.27 -0.54
CA PHE A 160 16.48 2.08 0.41
C PHE A 160 16.77 1.67 1.86
N LYS A 161 16.74 0.36 2.16
CA LYS A 161 17.06 -0.13 3.51
C LYS A 161 18.45 0.29 3.93
N THR A 162 19.44 0.12 3.05
CA THR A 162 20.84 0.48 3.33
C THR A 162 20.97 1.99 3.61
N ASP A 163 20.37 2.82 2.78
CA ASP A 163 20.40 4.27 2.91
C ASP A 163 19.63 4.76 4.14
N TYR A 164 18.52 4.11 4.48
CA TYR A 164 17.73 4.40 5.67
C TYR A 164 18.50 4.05 6.95
N ASP A 165 19.10 2.86 6.99
CA ASP A 165 19.84 2.37 8.16
C ASP A 165 21.08 3.25 8.46
N ARG A 166 21.77 3.74 7.42
CA ARG A 166 22.90 4.67 7.59
C ARG A 166 22.49 6.15 7.73
N ASN A 167 21.19 6.43 7.73
CA ASN A 167 20.65 7.78 7.74
C ASN A 167 21.26 8.69 6.65
N ALA A 168 21.26 8.21 5.41
CA ALA A 168 21.85 8.91 4.28
C ALA A 168 21.32 10.35 4.14
N PRO A 169 22.16 11.35 3.83
CA PRO A 169 21.74 12.74 3.67
C PRO A 169 20.60 12.89 2.63
N LEU A 170 19.56 13.65 2.94
CA LEU A 170 18.46 13.90 2.00
C LEU A 170 18.93 14.52 0.68
N THR A 171 19.96 15.35 0.73
CA THR A 171 20.58 15.94 -0.47
C THR A 171 21.16 14.89 -1.43
N GLU A 172 21.58 13.75 -0.91
CA GLU A 172 22.07 12.62 -1.68
C GLU A 172 20.91 11.75 -2.20
N VAL A 173 20.00 11.36 -1.29
CA VAL A 173 19.01 10.33 -1.58
C VAL A 173 17.65 10.85 -2.03
N LEU A 174 17.26 12.06 -1.67
CA LEU A 174 16.03 12.74 -2.09
C LEU A 174 16.29 14.22 -2.45
N PRO A 175 17.16 14.50 -3.44
CA PRO A 175 17.61 15.87 -3.74
C PRO A 175 16.48 16.82 -4.11
N ARG A 176 15.40 16.32 -4.74
CA ARG A 176 14.23 17.15 -5.06
C ARG A 176 13.47 17.59 -3.82
N VAL A 177 13.34 16.70 -2.83
CA VAL A 177 12.71 17.00 -1.54
C VAL A 177 13.56 18.03 -0.79
N ALA A 178 14.87 17.77 -0.69
CA ALA A 178 15.81 18.68 -0.04
C ALA A 178 15.80 20.10 -0.68
N ALA A 179 15.76 20.18 -2.01
CA ALA A 179 15.72 21.44 -2.75
C ALA A 179 14.40 22.20 -2.62
N ALA A 180 13.28 21.53 -2.34
CA ALA A 180 11.98 22.18 -2.18
C ALA A 180 11.89 23.05 -0.92
N ALA A 181 12.65 22.72 0.13
CA ALA A 181 12.72 23.50 1.36
C ALA A 181 14.13 23.36 2.00
N PRO A 182 15.17 24.02 1.43
CA PRO A 182 16.56 23.80 1.83
C PRO A 182 16.81 24.06 3.32
N ASP A 183 16.27 25.13 3.87
CA ASP A 183 16.46 25.49 5.28
C ASP A 183 15.80 24.47 6.22
N ARG A 184 14.67 23.88 5.80
CA ARG A 184 13.93 22.89 6.56
C ARG A 184 14.66 21.55 6.63
N TYR A 185 15.33 21.17 5.54
CA TYR A 185 15.97 19.87 5.39
C TYR A 185 17.51 19.93 5.50
N ALA A 186 18.05 21.08 5.91
CA ALA A 186 19.49 21.23 6.10
C ALA A 186 20.02 20.23 7.14
N GLY A 187 20.98 19.40 6.73
CA GLY A 187 21.59 18.40 7.60
C GLY A 187 20.73 17.19 7.97
N MET A 188 19.50 17.11 7.43
CA MET A 188 18.59 16.00 7.70
C MET A 188 18.93 14.78 6.86
N GLY A 189 18.89 13.58 7.46
CA GLY A 189 19.00 12.30 6.78
C GLY A 189 17.64 11.67 6.46
N LEU A 190 17.70 10.58 5.69
CA LEU A 190 16.50 9.85 5.26
C LEU A 190 15.72 9.27 6.44
N LYS A 191 16.45 8.73 7.43
CA LYS A 191 15.85 8.18 8.64
C LYS A 191 15.26 9.27 9.53
N ASP A 192 15.95 10.41 9.66
CA ASP A 192 15.44 11.55 10.43
C ASP A 192 14.09 12.03 9.90
N LEU A 193 13.96 12.15 8.56
CA LEU A 193 12.70 12.51 7.92
C LEU A 193 11.63 11.45 8.17
N GLY A 194 11.97 10.17 8.01
CA GLY A 194 11.05 9.07 8.25
C GLY A 194 10.54 9.03 9.68
N ASP A 195 11.43 9.15 10.66
CA ASP A 195 11.09 9.14 12.09
C ASP A 195 10.19 10.33 12.46
N GLU A 196 10.46 11.52 11.91
CA GLU A 196 9.64 12.71 12.14
C GLU A 196 8.24 12.56 11.55
N MET A 197 8.14 12.10 10.30
CA MET A 197 6.86 11.83 9.66
C MET A 197 6.06 10.77 10.42
N TRP A 198 6.72 9.69 10.83
CA TRP A 198 6.08 8.62 11.58
C TRP A 198 5.55 9.09 12.94
N ALA A 199 6.35 9.86 13.68
CA ALA A 199 5.93 10.47 14.94
C ALA A 199 4.70 11.37 14.75
N HIS A 200 4.67 12.14 13.66
CA HIS A 200 3.52 12.99 13.31
C HIS A 200 2.28 12.16 13.00
N MET A 201 2.39 11.11 12.18
CA MET A 201 1.28 10.20 11.85
C MET A 201 0.67 9.57 13.09
N ARG A 202 1.51 9.13 14.04
CA ARG A 202 1.05 8.60 15.33
C ARG A 202 0.35 9.67 16.18
N LYS A 203 0.93 10.85 16.29
CA LYS A 203 0.37 11.97 17.08
C LYS A 203 -0.96 12.44 16.52
N SER A 204 -1.09 12.56 15.20
CA SER A 204 -2.31 13.00 14.52
C SER A 204 -3.39 11.93 14.46
N ARG A 205 -3.09 10.69 14.85
CA ARG A 205 -4.02 9.55 14.74
C ARG A 205 -4.59 9.39 13.32
N GLN A 206 -3.78 9.62 12.31
CA GLN A 206 -4.21 9.67 10.91
C GLN A 206 -4.98 8.42 10.47
N GLY A 207 -4.50 7.23 10.80
CA GLY A 207 -5.20 5.97 10.48
C GLY A 207 -6.59 5.86 11.13
N HIS A 208 -6.76 6.39 12.35
CA HIS A 208 -8.07 6.44 13.00
C HIS A 208 -9.07 7.34 12.23
N TRP A 209 -8.64 8.52 11.83
CA TRP A 209 -9.51 9.43 11.08
C TRP A 209 -9.84 8.88 9.70
N GLN A 210 -8.90 8.24 9.03
CA GLN A 210 -9.16 7.54 7.77
C GLN A 210 -10.18 6.40 7.95
N ALA A 211 -10.01 5.55 8.97
CA ALA A 211 -10.95 4.48 9.25
C ALA A 211 -12.36 5.03 9.53
N GLN A 212 -12.48 6.11 10.29
CA GLN A 212 -13.76 6.78 10.52
C GLN A 212 -14.35 7.34 9.23
N ALA A 213 -13.55 7.99 8.37
CA ALA A 213 -14.02 8.52 7.10
C ALA A 213 -14.59 7.42 6.18
N TYR A 214 -13.94 6.26 6.14
CA TYR A 214 -14.44 5.11 5.36
C TYR A 214 -15.65 4.42 6.00
N ALA A 215 -15.76 4.43 7.32
CA ALA A 215 -16.90 3.86 8.02
C ALA A 215 -18.14 4.78 8.01
N THR A 216 -17.95 6.08 7.81
CA THR A 216 -19.03 7.06 7.78
C THR A 216 -19.50 7.26 6.33
N LEU A 217 -20.52 6.51 5.93
CA LEU A 217 -21.10 6.66 4.61
C LEU A 217 -22.13 7.80 4.61
N PRO A 218 -22.00 8.78 3.71
CA PRO A 218 -22.99 9.82 3.57
C PRO A 218 -24.31 9.24 3.03
N THR A 219 -25.44 9.77 3.49
CA THR A 219 -26.75 9.44 2.94
C THR A 219 -26.89 10.05 1.55
N PRO A 220 -27.15 9.26 0.50
CA PRO A 220 -27.32 9.81 -0.84
C PRO A 220 -28.66 10.54 -0.96
N GLU A 221 -28.65 11.83 -1.27
CA GLU A 221 -29.84 12.66 -1.47
C GLU A 221 -30.39 12.59 -2.90
N MET A 222 -29.51 12.28 -3.86
CA MET A 222 -29.88 12.17 -5.27
C MET A 222 -28.90 11.31 -6.05
N THR A 223 -29.30 10.92 -7.26
CA THR A 223 -28.39 10.18 -8.16
C THR A 223 -27.23 11.07 -8.62
N PRO A 224 -26.04 10.49 -8.91
CA PRO A 224 -24.89 11.25 -9.43
C PRO A 224 -25.24 12.07 -10.69
N ARG A 225 -26.08 11.53 -11.57
CA ARG A 225 -26.54 12.25 -12.78
C ARG A 225 -27.31 13.52 -12.43
N ARG A 226 -28.22 13.44 -11.45
CA ARG A 226 -29.00 14.59 -11.02
C ARG A 226 -28.12 15.64 -10.32
N ALA A 227 -27.19 15.18 -9.47
CA ALA A 227 -26.24 16.07 -8.83
C ALA A 227 -25.37 16.81 -9.86
N PHE A 228 -24.89 16.12 -10.87
CA PHE A 228 -24.12 16.72 -11.96
C PHE A 228 -24.95 17.76 -12.74
N GLN A 229 -26.22 17.45 -13.07
CA GLN A 229 -27.11 18.40 -13.76
C GLN A 229 -27.34 19.66 -12.95
N GLN A 230 -27.55 19.55 -11.64
CA GLN A 230 -27.72 20.71 -10.75
C GLN A 230 -26.42 21.52 -10.63
N LEU A 231 -25.27 20.86 -10.52
CA LEU A 231 -23.98 21.54 -10.50
C LEU A 231 -23.74 22.34 -11.78
N MET A 232 -24.02 21.74 -12.94
CA MET A 232 -23.89 22.42 -14.24
C MET A 232 -24.89 23.55 -14.44
N ALA A 233 -26.04 23.49 -13.78
CA ALA A 233 -27.03 24.57 -13.77
C ALA A 233 -26.72 25.71 -12.76
N GLY A 234 -25.58 25.65 -12.08
CA GLY A 234 -25.17 26.65 -11.09
C GLY A 234 -25.93 26.59 -9.75
N ALA A 235 -26.56 25.46 -9.46
CA ALA A 235 -27.33 25.27 -8.22
C ALA A 235 -26.47 24.97 -6.98
N ALA A 236 -25.12 24.96 -7.14
CA ALA A 236 -24.18 24.73 -6.04
C ALA A 236 -23.45 26.03 -5.70
N GLU A 237 -23.16 26.20 -4.42
CA GLU A 237 -22.36 27.33 -3.91
C GLU A 237 -21.08 26.82 -3.22
N LYS A 238 -20.04 27.64 -3.19
CA LYS A 238 -18.84 27.39 -2.40
C LYS A 238 -19.06 27.95 -1.00
N VAL A 239 -18.86 27.11 -0.01
CA VAL A 239 -18.95 27.49 1.41
C VAL A 239 -17.62 27.19 2.12
N PRO A 240 -17.26 27.97 3.14
CA PRO A 240 -16.10 27.63 3.99
C PRO A 240 -16.39 26.36 4.79
N LEU A 241 -15.32 25.69 5.26
CA LEU A 241 -15.40 24.39 5.92
C LEU A 241 -16.32 24.40 7.17
N ASP A 242 -16.28 25.46 7.95
CA ASP A 242 -17.15 25.67 9.14
C ASP A 242 -18.62 25.87 8.78
N GLY A 243 -18.91 26.23 7.55
CA GLY A 243 -20.28 26.37 7.01
C GLY A 243 -20.85 25.11 6.38
N MET A 244 -20.14 23.97 6.42
CA MET A 244 -20.56 22.72 5.74
C MET A 244 -21.54 21.86 6.55
N ALA A 245 -21.66 22.08 7.85
CA ALA A 245 -22.56 21.29 8.68
C ALA A 245 -24.00 21.33 8.16
N ASP A 246 -24.65 20.16 8.14
CA ASP A 246 -26.05 19.98 7.69
C ASP A 246 -26.32 20.35 6.22
N ARG A 247 -25.28 20.45 5.39
CA ARG A 247 -25.41 20.70 3.96
C ARG A 247 -25.21 19.43 3.12
N VAL A 248 -25.86 19.41 1.97
CA VAL A 248 -25.65 18.36 0.96
C VAL A 248 -24.38 18.68 0.17
N VAL A 249 -23.41 17.78 0.21
CA VAL A 249 -22.16 17.91 -0.53
C VAL A 249 -22.39 17.59 -2.00
N ALA A 250 -22.03 18.51 -2.90
CA ALA A 250 -22.23 18.35 -4.34
C ALA A 250 -21.24 17.35 -4.98
N VAL A 251 -20.13 17.09 -4.32
CA VAL A 251 -19.12 16.10 -4.74
C VAL A 251 -18.93 15.09 -3.62
N GLY A 252 -19.07 13.83 -3.94
CA GLY A 252 -18.74 12.76 -3.00
C GLY A 252 -17.25 12.83 -2.64
N VAL A 253 -16.95 13.23 -1.42
CA VAL A 253 -15.58 13.23 -0.91
C VAL A 253 -15.32 11.88 -0.26
N ILE A 254 -15.09 10.87 -1.07
CA ILE A 254 -14.36 9.70 -0.59
C ILE A 254 -12.93 9.94 -1.02
N PRO A 255 -11.99 10.16 -0.09
CA PRO A 255 -10.57 10.28 -0.45
C PRO A 255 -10.11 8.94 -1.02
N TYR A 256 -10.04 8.86 -2.33
CA TYR A 256 -9.56 7.68 -3.03
C TYR A 256 -8.69 8.09 -4.22
N PRO A 257 -7.46 7.67 -4.25
CA PRO A 257 -6.72 7.13 -3.10
C PRO A 257 -6.56 8.16 -2.00
N PRO A 258 -6.24 7.72 -0.74
CA PRO A 258 -5.98 8.66 0.34
C PRO A 258 -4.99 9.72 -0.12
N GLY A 259 -5.34 10.99 0.09
CA GLY A 259 -4.48 12.10 -0.32
C GLY A 259 -4.84 12.78 -1.64
N ILE A 260 -5.99 12.45 -2.26
CA ILE A 260 -6.58 13.31 -3.29
C ILE A 260 -7.53 14.31 -2.67
#